data_e94e331fa83f5068d90c34c4d79294f5
#
_entry.id   e94e331fa83f5068d90c34c4d79294f5
#
_cell.length_a   1.000
_cell.length_b   1.000
_cell.length_c   1.000
_cell.angle_alpha   90.00
_cell.angle_beta   90.00
_cell.angle_gamma   90.00
#
_symmetry.space_group_name_H-M   'P 1'
#
loop_
_entity.id
_entity.type
_entity.pdbx_description
1 polymer ?
#
loop_
_entity_poly.entity_id
_entity_poly.type
_entity_poly.pdbx_seq_one_letter_code
_entity_poly.pdbx_strand_id
1 'polypeptide(L)'
;MKKPPQVVQAVTEALCSMGNSGRGSHDASLDASRTVFDTRVKLAELFNAENPSQIAFTANATEALNIAIKGILSSGDHVITTALEHNSVLRPLYEMEERGVELTIIPADSRGNIDYDELEKCMKADTKAIVCTHASNLTGNLVDIARVGGIAAAHNVLFVVDASQTAGVFPVDVQEMNIDILCFTGHKSLMGPQGTGGMYVREGIAVRPLLSGGSGVQTYSRRHPEQMPTALEAGTLNAHGIAGLGAAVQYIRDIGIDVIREKEQDLMLSLIHI
;
A
#
# COMPACT_ATOMS: atom_id res chain seq x y z
N MET A 1 8.11 -15.99 -5.81
CA MET A 1 7.08 -16.90 -5.23
C MET A 1 6.23 -17.46 -6.36
N LYS A 2 5.97 -18.80 -6.35
CA LYS A 2 5.04 -19.44 -7.29
C LYS A 2 3.61 -19.04 -6.92
N LYS A 3 2.79 -18.66 -7.91
CA LYS A 3 1.42 -18.19 -7.65
C LYS A 3 0.46 -19.36 -7.45
N PRO A 4 -0.59 -19.20 -6.62
CA PRO A 4 -1.67 -20.18 -6.53
C PRO A 4 -2.31 -20.41 -7.90
N PRO A 5 -2.78 -21.65 -8.21
CA PRO A 5 -3.41 -21.94 -9.50
C PRO A 5 -4.60 -21.03 -9.82
N GLN A 6 -5.40 -20.67 -8.81
CA GLN A 6 -6.54 -19.77 -8.94
C GLN A 6 -6.15 -18.38 -9.46
N VAL A 7 -4.97 -17.89 -9.10
CA VAL A 7 -4.44 -16.61 -9.60
C VAL A 7 -4.11 -16.70 -11.09
N VAL A 8 -3.47 -17.79 -11.51
CA VAL A 8 -3.14 -18.01 -12.92
C VAL A 8 -4.42 -18.13 -13.76
N GLN A 9 -5.39 -18.90 -13.27
CA GLN A 9 -6.68 -19.06 -13.91
C GLN A 9 -7.41 -17.72 -14.07
N ALA A 10 -7.53 -16.93 -13.01
CA ALA A 10 -8.21 -15.63 -13.03
C ALA A 10 -7.57 -14.65 -14.03
N VAL A 11 -6.24 -14.61 -14.12
CA VAL A 11 -5.54 -13.77 -15.11
C VAL A 11 -5.84 -14.25 -16.53
N THR A 12 -5.80 -15.57 -16.78
CA THR A 12 -6.05 -16.14 -18.11
C THR A 12 -7.48 -15.88 -18.56
N GLU A 13 -8.47 -16.11 -17.69
CA GLU A 13 -9.87 -15.82 -17.97
C GLU A 13 -10.09 -14.33 -18.26
N ALA A 14 -9.50 -13.45 -17.45
CA ALA A 14 -9.58 -12.01 -17.64
C ALA A 14 -9.00 -11.57 -18.99
N LEU A 15 -7.85 -12.12 -19.40
CA LEU A 15 -7.25 -11.84 -20.71
C LEU A 15 -8.13 -12.26 -21.88
N CYS A 16 -8.93 -13.32 -21.71
CA CYS A 16 -9.81 -13.84 -22.76
C CYS A 16 -11.17 -13.12 -22.84
N SER A 17 -11.66 -12.54 -21.74
CA SER A 17 -13.05 -12.07 -21.63
C SER A 17 -13.21 -10.58 -21.35
N MET A 18 -12.22 -9.93 -20.72
CA MET A 18 -12.38 -8.57 -20.23
C MET A 18 -12.02 -7.52 -21.28
N GLY A 19 -12.85 -6.48 -21.37
CA GLY A 19 -12.55 -5.24 -22.06
C GLY A 19 -11.86 -4.20 -21.15
N ASN A 20 -11.88 -2.94 -21.59
CA ASN A 20 -11.29 -1.84 -20.84
C ASN A 20 -12.23 -1.38 -19.72
N SER A 21 -11.81 -1.52 -18.47
CA SER A 21 -12.60 -1.11 -17.30
C SER A 21 -12.86 0.40 -17.30
N GLY A 22 -14.09 0.80 -16.97
CA GLY A 22 -14.47 2.22 -16.81
C GLY A 22 -14.59 3.03 -18.10
N ARG A 23 -14.48 2.42 -19.30
CA ARG A 23 -14.47 3.13 -20.59
C ARG A 23 -15.44 2.61 -21.65
N GLY A 24 -16.36 1.72 -21.30
CA GLY A 24 -17.35 1.15 -22.21
C GLY A 24 -18.61 0.70 -21.50
N SER A 25 -19.72 0.66 -22.24
CA SER A 25 -21.01 0.19 -21.75
C SER A 25 -21.36 -1.24 -22.24
N HIS A 26 -20.44 -1.91 -22.92
CA HIS A 26 -20.62 -3.30 -23.35
C HIS A 26 -20.19 -4.29 -22.26
N ASP A 27 -20.72 -5.50 -22.30
CA ASP A 27 -20.60 -6.51 -21.24
C ASP A 27 -19.17 -6.75 -20.78
N ALA A 28 -18.21 -6.90 -21.69
CA ALA A 28 -16.81 -7.13 -21.34
C ALA A 28 -16.16 -5.96 -20.54
N SER A 29 -16.57 -4.71 -20.77
CA SER A 29 -16.11 -3.55 -20.00
C SER A 29 -16.79 -3.45 -18.64
N LEU A 30 -18.06 -3.83 -18.56
CA LEU A 30 -18.79 -3.90 -17.30
C LEU A 30 -18.24 -5.00 -16.40
N ASP A 31 -17.92 -6.17 -16.95
CA ASP A 31 -17.32 -7.28 -16.21
C ASP A 31 -15.91 -6.91 -15.68
N ALA A 32 -15.09 -6.23 -16.49
CA ALA A 32 -13.82 -5.69 -16.04
C ALA A 32 -14.00 -4.70 -14.89
N SER A 33 -14.98 -3.80 -14.97
CA SER A 33 -15.27 -2.82 -13.93
C SER A 33 -15.75 -3.47 -12.63
N ARG A 34 -16.62 -4.49 -12.73
CA ARG A 34 -17.09 -5.29 -11.58
C ARG A 34 -15.91 -5.98 -10.91
N THR A 35 -15.07 -6.68 -11.69
CA THR A 35 -13.90 -7.39 -11.16
C THR A 35 -12.92 -6.46 -10.45
N VAL A 36 -12.65 -5.27 -11.00
CA VAL A 36 -11.82 -4.25 -10.34
C VAL A 36 -12.46 -3.82 -9.03
N PHE A 37 -13.77 -3.57 -9.02
CA PHE A 37 -14.50 -3.16 -7.81
C PHE A 37 -14.51 -4.28 -6.77
N ASP A 38 -14.81 -5.53 -7.15
CA ASP A 38 -14.83 -6.69 -6.24
C ASP A 38 -13.46 -6.94 -5.60
N THR A 39 -12.37 -6.74 -6.37
CA THR A 39 -11.00 -6.84 -5.82
C THR A 39 -10.74 -5.73 -4.81
N ARG A 40 -11.26 -4.53 -5.05
CA ARG A 40 -11.17 -3.39 -4.13
C ARG A 40 -11.92 -3.66 -2.82
N VAL A 41 -13.12 -4.27 -2.91
CA VAL A 41 -13.88 -4.73 -1.74
C VAL A 41 -13.07 -5.72 -0.91
N LYS A 42 -12.51 -6.75 -1.55
CA LYS A 42 -11.71 -7.78 -0.87
C LYS A 42 -10.47 -7.21 -0.16
N LEU A 43 -9.80 -6.23 -0.76
CA LEU A 43 -8.67 -5.54 -0.13
C LEU A 43 -9.11 -4.65 1.03
N ALA A 44 -10.24 -3.96 0.89
CA ALA A 44 -10.82 -3.17 1.98
C ALA A 44 -11.16 -4.05 3.20
N GLU A 45 -11.78 -5.21 2.96
CA GLU A 45 -12.06 -6.19 4.01
C GLU A 45 -10.78 -6.78 4.63
N LEU A 46 -9.73 -7.06 3.81
CA LEU A 46 -8.46 -7.59 4.29
C LEU A 46 -7.75 -6.63 5.25
N PHE A 47 -7.84 -5.33 5.00
CA PHE A 47 -7.19 -4.28 5.78
C PHE A 47 -8.11 -3.58 6.77
N ASN A 48 -9.37 -4.02 6.91
CA ASN A 48 -10.41 -3.40 7.72
C ASN A 48 -10.64 -1.91 7.36
N ALA A 49 -10.63 -1.57 6.07
CA ALA A 49 -11.00 -0.25 5.59
C ALA A 49 -12.53 -0.09 5.57
N GLU A 50 -13.04 1.08 5.96
CA GLU A 50 -14.48 1.34 6.05
C GLU A 50 -15.18 1.33 4.69
N ASN A 51 -14.49 1.77 3.63
CA ASN A 51 -15.06 1.92 2.31
C ASN A 51 -14.07 1.44 1.23
N PRO A 52 -14.50 0.59 0.29
CA PRO A 52 -13.66 0.17 -0.83
C PRO A 52 -13.09 1.33 -1.66
N SER A 53 -13.77 2.47 -1.73
CA SER A 53 -13.27 3.66 -2.44
C SER A 53 -11.98 4.24 -1.84
N GLN A 54 -11.62 3.88 -0.62
CA GLN A 54 -10.36 4.26 0.02
C GLN A 54 -9.14 3.49 -0.53
N ILE A 55 -9.37 2.43 -1.32
CA ILE A 55 -8.31 1.66 -1.96
C ILE A 55 -8.09 2.20 -3.39
N ALA A 56 -6.88 2.63 -3.72
CA ALA A 56 -6.45 2.96 -5.08
C ALA A 56 -5.43 1.93 -5.58
N PHE A 57 -5.56 1.51 -6.84
CA PHE A 57 -4.61 0.58 -7.47
C PHE A 57 -3.41 1.32 -8.05
N THR A 58 -2.25 0.69 -7.93
CA THR A 58 -0.98 1.13 -8.52
C THR A 58 -0.28 -0.07 -9.17
N ALA A 59 0.76 0.16 -9.97
CA ALA A 59 1.54 -0.92 -10.54
C ALA A 59 2.35 -1.71 -9.50
N ASN A 60 2.68 -1.07 -8.38
CA ASN A 60 3.46 -1.66 -7.27
C ASN A 60 3.51 -0.70 -6.07
N ALA A 61 4.07 -1.16 -4.94
CA ALA A 61 4.25 -0.32 -3.76
C ALA A 61 5.17 0.89 -3.98
N THR A 62 6.15 0.81 -4.89
CA THR A 62 7.03 1.95 -5.17
C THR A 62 6.24 3.13 -5.74
N GLU A 63 5.30 2.88 -6.65
CA GLU A 63 4.40 3.91 -7.15
C GLU A 63 3.49 4.43 -6.05
N ALA A 64 2.88 3.55 -5.25
CA ALA A 64 2.03 3.92 -4.12
C ALA A 64 2.76 4.83 -3.12
N LEU A 65 4.00 4.47 -2.74
CA LEU A 65 4.84 5.26 -1.83
C LEU A 65 5.24 6.61 -2.41
N ASN A 66 5.54 6.69 -3.72
CA ASN A 66 5.78 7.98 -4.37
C ASN A 66 4.53 8.88 -4.35
N ILE A 67 3.34 8.31 -4.62
CA ILE A 67 2.07 9.03 -4.54
C ILE A 67 1.85 9.52 -3.10
N ALA A 68 2.00 8.66 -2.11
CA ALA A 68 1.82 8.99 -0.70
C ALA A 68 2.79 10.11 -0.28
N ILE A 69 4.09 9.87 -0.37
CA ILE A 69 5.14 10.77 0.15
C ILE A 69 5.09 12.12 -0.56
N LYS A 70 5.09 12.13 -1.90
CA LYS A 70 5.08 13.37 -2.69
C LYS A 70 3.71 14.07 -2.68
N GLY A 71 2.64 13.28 -2.43
CA GLY A 71 1.28 13.79 -2.38
C GLY A 71 0.93 14.53 -1.10
N ILE A 72 1.54 14.17 0.04
CA ILE A 72 1.22 14.76 1.34
C ILE A 72 2.25 15.81 1.81
N LEU A 73 3.52 15.71 1.38
CA LEU A 73 4.60 16.59 1.82
C LEU A 73 4.75 17.84 0.94
N SER A 74 5.16 18.93 1.56
CA SER A 74 5.48 20.23 0.95
C SER A 74 6.72 20.81 1.59
N SER A 75 7.39 21.77 0.92
CA SER A 75 8.51 22.52 1.51
C SER A 75 8.11 23.15 2.85
N GLY A 76 8.96 23.00 3.86
CA GLY A 76 8.72 23.45 5.22
C GLY A 76 8.07 22.42 6.14
N ASP A 77 7.55 21.28 5.61
CA ASP A 77 7.09 20.17 6.43
C ASP A 77 8.28 19.40 7.01
N HIS A 78 8.10 18.80 8.19
CA HIS A 78 8.99 17.82 8.77
C HIS A 78 8.40 16.42 8.62
N VAL A 79 9.25 15.42 8.33
CA VAL A 79 8.87 14.00 8.22
C VAL A 79 9.83 13.12 9.00
N ILE A 80 9.27 12.12 9.71
CA ILE A 80 10.05 11.11 10.43
C ILE A 80 9.97 9.79 9.69
N THR A 81 11.09 9.10 9.57
CA THR A 81 11.19 7.75 9.01
C THR A 81 12.20 6.92 9.79
N THR A 82 12.42 5.66 9.41
CA THR A 82 13.34 4.76 10.11
C THR A 82 14.53 4.34 9.23
N ALA A 83 15.59 3.87 9.86
CA ALA A 83 16.75 3.29 9.15
C ALA A 83 16.44 1.90 8.56
N LEU A 84 15.26 1.33 8.82
CA LEU A 84 14.85 0.02 8.33
C LEU A 84 14.15 0.06 6.97
N GLU A 85 13.99 1.25 6.42
CA GLU A 85 13.20 1.48 5.21
C GLU A 85 13.83 0.91 3.95
N HIS A 86 12.95 0.50 3.04
CA HIS A 86 13.35 0.20 1.67
C HIS A 86 13.63 1.49 0.88
N ASN A 87 14.45 1.39 -0.17
CA ASN A 87 14.73 2.51 -1.09
C ASN A 87 13.47 3.13 -1.74
N SER A 88 12.35 2.40 -1.79
CA SER A 88 11.07 2.93 -2.27
C SER A 88 10.46 3.99 -1.33
N VAL A 89 10.92 4.03 -0.07
CA VAL A 89 10.61 5.07 0.92
C VAL A 89 11.72 6.11 0.95
N LEU A 90 12.99 5.69 1.14
CA LEU A 90 14.10 6.62 1.35
C LEU A 90 14.34 7.54 0.14
N ARG A 91 14.32 7.01 -1.09
CA ARG A 91 14.60 7.84 -2.28
C ARG A 91 13.57 8.95 -2.51
N PRO A 92 12.25 8.70 -2.44
CA PRO A 92 11.27 9.77 -2.47
C PRO A 92 11.42 10.78 -1.31
N LEU A 93 11.80 10.33 -0.11
CA LEU A 93 12.03 11.22 1.02
C LEU A 93 13.26 12.12 0.80
N TYR A 94 14.38 11.58 0.29
CA TYR A 94 15.55 12.38 -0.08
C TYR A 94 15.24 13.40 -1.17
N GLU A 95 14.41 13.01 -2.16
CA GLU A 95 13.93 13.95 -3.18
C GLU A 95 13.09 15.09 -2.57
N MET A 96 12.28 14.78 -1.55
CA MET A 96 11.51 15.80 -0.83
C MET A 96 12.38 16.66 0.07
N GLU A 97 13.45 16.10 0.66
CA GLU A 97 14.46 16.85 1.41
C GLU A 97 15.16 17.90 0.52
N GLU A 98 15.54 17.53 -0.72
CA GLU A 98 16.08 18.48 -1.72
C GLU A 98 15.08 19.59 -2.08
N ARG A 99 13.77 19.36 -1.86
CA ARG A 99 12.69 20.33 -2.09
C ARG A 99 12.32 21.13 -0.84
N GLY A 100 13.07 20.99 0.25
CA GLY A 100 12.90 21.76 1.47
C GLY A 100 12.00 21.13 2.52
N VAL A 101 11.78 19.81 2.48
CA VAL A 101 11.21 19.03 3.60
C VAL A 101 12.34 18.71 4.58
N GLU A 102 12.09 18.85 5.87
CA GLU A 102 13.02 18.39 6.89
C GLU A 102 12.83 16.89 7.14
N LEU A 103 13.91 16.10 7.06
CA LEU A 103 13.89 14.65 7.22
C LEU A 103 14.61 14.22 8.50
N THR A 104 13.92 13.48 9.37
CA THR A 104 14.52 12.79 10.52
C THR A 104 14.46 11.29 10.30
N ILE A 105 15.61 10.61 10.40
CA ILE A 105 15.72 9.15 10.27
C ILE A 105 16.05 8.57 11.65
N ILE A 106 15.13 7.81 12.23
CA ILE A 106 15.33 7.12 13.50
C ILE A 106 16.27 5.94 13.29
N PRO A 107 17.40 5.88 14.02
CA PRO A 107 18.34 4.78 13.88
C PRO A 107 17.78 3.47 14.44
N ALA A 108 18.26 2.34 13.90
CA ALA A 108 18.05 1.03 14.46
C ALA A 108 19.29 0.59 15.27
N ASP A 109 19.07 -0.20 16.30
CA ASP A 109 20.16 -0.85 17.04
C ASP A 109 20.82 -1.97 16.22
N SER A 110 21.86 -2.61 16.77
CA SER A 110 22.59 -3.72 16.11
C SER A 110 21.73 -4.95 15.87
N ARG A 111 20.55 -5.04 16.48
CA ARG A 111 19.56 -6.10 16.29
C ARG A 111 18.41 -5.71 15.35
N GLY A 112 18.44 -4.48 14.82
CA GLY A 112 17.40 -3.96 13.93
C GLY A 112 16.13 -3.48 14.67
N ASN A 113 16.21 -3.12 15.95
CA ASN A 113 15.09 -2.53 16.67
C ASN A 113 15.19 -1.00 16.64
N ILE A 114 14.05 -0.33 16.50
CA ILE A 114 13.98 1.14 16.63
C ILE A 114 13.59 1.53 18.06
N ASP A 115 14.04 2.69 18.49
CA ASP A 115 13.62 3.29 19.76
C ASP A 115 12.38 4.17 19.52
N TYR A 116 11.22 3.70 20.00
CA TYR A 116 9.94 4.39 19.84
C TYR A 116 9.85 5.66 20.70
N ASP A 117 10.54 5.72 21.84
CA ASP A 117 10.57 6.90 22.69
C ASP A 117 11.42 8.00 22.05
N GLU A 118 12.49 7.61 21.33
CA GLU A 118 13.28 8.54 20.53
C GLU A 118 12.49 9.05 19.32
N LEU A 119 11.72 8.18 18.67
CA LEU A 119 10.83 8.57 17.59
C LEU A 119 9.85 9.65 18.07
N GLU A 120 9.21 9.45 19.23
CA GLU A 120 8.28 10.42 19.79
C GLU A 120 8.96 11.74 20.17
N LYS A 121 10.17 11.72 20.74
CA LYS A 121 10.95 12.92 21.06
C LYS A 121 11.36 13.75 19.84
N CYS A 122 11.45 13.12 18.68
CA CYS A 122 11.76 13.81 17.42
C CYS A 122 10.58 14.58 16.82
N MET A 123 9.38 14.49 17.43
CA MET A 123 8.21 15.24 16.99
C MET A 123 8.41 16.74 17.12
N LYS A 124 8.04 17.49 16.09
CA LYS A 124 8.09 18.96 16.01
C LYS A 124 6.70 19.50 15.70
N ALA A 125 6.53 20.81 15.85
CA ALA A 125 5.27 21.47 15.54
C ALA A 125 4.89 21.40 14.06
N ASP A 126 5.86 21.28 13.18
CA ASP A 126 5.75 21.16 11.73
C ASP A 126 5.89 19.71 11.22
N THR A 127 5.92 18.71 12.13
CA THR A 127 5.90 17.31 11.74
C THR A 127 4.58 16.99 11.04
N LYS A 128 4.68 16.66 9.76
CA LYS A 128 3.55 16.36 8.90
C LYS A 128 3.20 14.88 8.86
N ALA A 129 4.22 14.02 8.84
CA ALA A 129 4.02 12.59 8.70
C ALA A 129 5.12 11.75 9.38
N ILE A 130 4.76 10.52 9.77
CA ILE A 130 5.68 9.41 9.98
C ILE A 130 5.51 8.46 8.81
N VAL A 131 6.61 8.05 8.19
CA VAL A 131 6.62 7.04 7.12
C VAL A 131 7.46 5.87 7.59
N CYS A 132 6.89 4.66 7.66
CA CYS A 132 7.55 3.53 8.30
C CYS A 132 7.21 2.21 7.59
N THR A 133 8.21 1.35 7.39
CA THR A 133 7.97 -0.03 6.95
C THR A 133 7.39 -0.87 8.09
N HIS A 134 6.47 -1.78 7.77
CA HIS A 134 5.97 -2.75 8.76
C HIS A 134 7.00 -3.87 9.00
N ALA A 135 7.78 -4.23 7.97
CA ALA A 135 8.89 -5.18 8.12
C ALA A 135 10.03 -4.83 7.16
N SER A 136 11.25 -4.89 7.68
CA SER A 136 12.44 -4.70 6.85
C SER A 136 12.67 -5.88 5.91
N ASN A 137 12.84 -5.60 4.63
CA ASN A 137 13.19 -6.60 3.63
C ASN A 137 14.65 -7.10 3.76
N LEU A 138 15.47 -6.40 4.51
CA LEU A 138 16.90 -6.68 4.69
C LEU A 138 17.15 -7.51 5.96
N THR A 139 16.59 -7.08 7.10
CA THR A 139 16.85 -7.70 8.40
C THR A 139 15.73 -8.64 8.85
N GLY A 140 14.53 -8.54 8.26
CA GLY A 140 13.34 -9.29 8.66
C GLY A 140 12.68 -8.80 9.94
N ASN A 141 13.19 -7.74 10.57
CA ASN A 141 12.59 -7.16 11.76
C ASN A 141 11.20 -6.59 11.47
N LEU A 142 10.27 -6.85 12.37
CA LEU A 142 8.98 -6.21 12.41
C LEU A 142 9.06 -4.92 13.22
N VAL A 143 8.41 -3.88 12.74
CA VAL A 143 8.16 -2.64 13.47
C VAL A 143 6.77 -2.74 14.09
N ASP A 144 6.63 -2.37 15.36
CA ASP A 144 5.34 -2.25 16.04
C ASP A 144 4.57 -1.03 15.49
N ILE A 145 3.93 -1.24 14.33
CA ILE A 145 3.18 -0.17 13.65
C ILE A 145 1.94 0.28 14.44
N ALA A 146 1.40 -0.56 15.32
CA ALA A 146 0.30 -0.15 16.19
C ALA A 146 0.78 0.90 17.22
N ARG A 147 1.98 0.69 17.79
CA ARG A 147 2.61 1.68 18.69
C ARG A 147 2.94 2.98 17.95
N VAL A 148 3.53 2.89 16.75
CA VAL A 148 3.84 4.08 15.93
C VAL A 148 2.57 4.83 15.55
N GLY A 149 1.51 4.13 15.14
CA GLY A 149 0.21 4.73 14.83
C GLY A 149 -0.44 5.40 16.03
N GLY A 150 -0.30 4.82 17.23
CA GLY A 150 -0.74 5.44 18.48
C GLY A 150 0.00 6.75 18.78
N ILE A 151 1.33 6.79 18.57
CA ILE A 151 2.15 8.01 18.68
C ILE A 151 1.70 9.05 17.65
N ALA A 152 1.56 8.67 16.38
CA ALA A 152 1.13 9.57 15.30
C ALA A 152 -0.24 10.20 15.61
N ALA A 153 -1.20 9.40 16.06
CA ALA A 153 -2.54 9.85 16.42
C ALA A 153 -2.51 10.82 17.60
N ALA A 154 -1.70 10.55 18.65
CA ALA A 154 -1.55 11.42 19.80
C ALA A 154 -1.00 12.80 19.45
N HIS A 155 -0.17 12.89 18.43
CA HIS A 155 0.42 14.14 17.93
C HIS A 155 -0.31 14.75 16.72
N ASN A 156 -1.42 14.13 16.27
CA ASN A 156 -2.18 14.55 15.08
C ASN A 156 -1.31 14.64 13.81
N VAL A 157 -0.42 13.67 13.64
CA VAL A 157 0.53 13.51 12.53
C VAL A 157 0.07 12.36 11.64
N LEU A 158 0.21 12.48 10.32
CA LEU A 158 -0.16 11.42 9.38
C LEU A 158 0.75 10.20 9.52
N PHE A 159 0.15 9.01 9.46
CA PHE A 159 0.90 7.76 9.50
C PHE A 159 0.80 6.99 8.18
N VAL A 160 1.97 6.84 7.52
CA VAL A 160 2.13 6.13 6.24
C VAL A 160 2.90 4.84 6.47
N VAL A 161 2.34 3.71 6.07
CA VAL A 161 2.94 2.37 6.26
C VAL A 161 3.29 1.73 4.92
N ASP A 162 4.53 1.26 4.79
CA ASP A 162 4.93 0.31 3.74
C ASP A 162 4.70 -1.13 4.21
N ALA A 163 3.62 -1.73 3.77
CA ALA A 163 3.26 -3.13 4.06
C ALA A 163 3.73 -4.11 2.97
N SER A 164 4.71 -3.75 2.15
CA SER A 164 5.16 -4.59 1.02
C SER A 164 5.61 -5.98 1.42
N GLN A 165 6.12 -6.18 2.64
CA GLN A 165 6.58 -7.48 3.14
C GLN A 165 5.53 -8.22 3.95
N THR A 166 4.51 -7.53 4.46
CA THR A 166 3.61 -8.04 5.49
C THR A 166 2.17 -8.21 5.04
N ALA A 167 1.72 -7.44 4.04
CA ALA A 167 0.36 -7.57 3.51
C ALA A 167 0.09 -9.01 3.02
N GLY A 168 -0.87 -9.68 3.65
CA GLY A 168 -1.25 -11.07 3.37
C GLY A 168 -0.56 -12.15 4.21
N VAL A 169 0.41 -11.78 5.09
CA VAL A 169 1.10 -12.69 6.03
C VAL A 169 0.97 -12.23 7.47
N PHE A 170 0.93 -10.92 7.70
CA PHE A 170 0.64 -10.37 9.01
C PHE A 170 -0.70 -9.62 8.97
N PRO A 171 -1.48 -9.67 10.06
CA PRO A 171 -2.66 -8.84 10.17
C PRO A 171 -2.29 -7.36 10.08
N VAL A 172 -3.04 -6.61 9.27
CA VAL A 172 -2.95 -5.15 9.19
C VAL A 172 -4.37 -4.62 9.27
N ASP A 173 -4.68 -3.95 10.36
CA ASP A 173 -5.96 -3.27 10.58
C ASP A 173 -5.73 -1.76 10.54
N VAL A 174 -6.19 -1.10 9.49
CA VAL A 174 -5.91 0.31 9.27
C VAL A 174 -6.61 1.22 10.29
N GLN A 175 -7.72 0.75 10.87
CA GLN A 175 -8.46 1.50 11.88
C GLN A 175 -7.81 1.33 13.26
N GLU A 176 -7.60 0.09 13.71
CA GLU A 176 -7.03 -0.21 15.02
C GLU A 176 -5.59 0.32 15.15
N MET A 177 -4.81 0.23 14.08
CA MET A 177 -3.41 0.69 14.04
C MET A 177 -3.26 2.18 13.67
N ASN A 178 -4.36 2.95 13.56
CA ASN A 178 -4.37 4.38 13.21
C ASN A 178 -3.56 4.70 11.93
N ILE A 179 -3.67 3.87 10.90
CA ILE A 179 -2.97 4.06 9.63
C ILE A 179 -3.77 5.01 8.75
N ASP A 180 -3.12 6.08 8.30
CA ASP A 180 -3.73 7.04 7.38
C ASP A 180 -3.55 6.63 5.92
N ILE A 181 -2.36 6.10 5.60
CA ILE A 181 -2.04 5.60 4.26
C ILE A 181 -1.28 4.28 4.40
N LEU A 182 -1.80 3.22 3.77
CA LEU A 182 -1.14 1.93 3.69
C LEU A 182 -0.72 1.66 2.24
N CYS A 183 0.56 1.42 1.98
CA CYS A 183 1.07 1.07 0.66
C CYS A 183 1.41 -0.41 0.59
N PHE A 184 1.01 -1.09 -0.50
CA PHE A 184 1.24 -2.53 -0.65
C PHE A 184 1.57 -2.93 -2.09
N THR A 185 2.19 -4.10 -2.26
CA THR A 185 2.46 -4.69 -3.57
C THR A 185 1.79 -6.04 -3.70
N GLY A 186 1.20 -6.32 -4.87
CA GLY A 186 0.45 -7.55 -5.09
C GLY A 186 1.31 -8.79 -5.25
N HIS A 187 2.55 -8.66 -5.73
CA HIS A 187 3.35 -9.81 -6.18
C HIS A 187 4.18 -10.51 -5.09
N LYS A 188 4.25 -9.94 -3.87
CA LYS A 188 4.93 -10.55 -2.71
C LYS A 188 3.96 -11.42 -1.91
N SER A 189 3.80 -11.17 -0.63
CA SER A 189 2.99 -12.00 0.28
C SER A 189 1.49 -11.97 -0.04
N LEU A 190 0.99 -10.98 -0.78
CA LEU A 190 -0.36 -11.02 -1.34
C LEU A 190 -0.53 -12.05 -2.48
N MET A 191 0.53 -12.73 -2.93
CA MET A 191 0.51 -13.82 -3.92
C MET A 191 -0.09 -13.47 -5.30
N GLY A 192 -0.37 -12.20 -5.57
CA GLY A 192 -0.90 -11.71 -6.85
C GLY A 192 0.15 -11.58 -7.95
N PRO A 193 -0.23 -11.17 -9.16
CA PRO A 193 0.69 -10.96 -10.28
C PRO A 193 1.64 -9.77 -10.05
N GLN A 194 2.76 -9.76 -10.79
CA GLN A 194 3.57 -8.54 -10.95
C GLN A 194 2.76 -7.47 -11.70
N GLY A 195 3.13 -6.20 -11.50
CA GLY A 195 2.39 -5.08 -12.10
C GLY A 195 1.06 -4.82 -11.40
N THR A 196 0.92 -5.27 -10.14
CA THR A 196 -0.20 -4.97 -9.26
C THR A 196 0.30 -4.50 -7.89
N GLY A 197 -0.37 -3.54 -7.34
CA GLY A 197 -0.18 -2.96 -6.03
C GLY A 197 -1.30 -1.98 -5.75
N GLY A 198 -1.17 -1.24 -4.68
CA GLY A 198 -2.16 -0.24 -4.33
C GLY A 198 -1.82 0.47 -3.04
N MET A 199 -2.72 1.34 -2.68
CA MET A 199 -2.70 2.05 -1.42
C MET A 199 -4.12 2.20 -0.86
N TYR A 200 -4.21 2.17 0.46
CA TYR A 200 -5.34 2.67 1.21
C TYR A 200 -5.06 4.12 1.59
N VAL A 201 -6.08 4.95 1.54
CA VAL A 201 -6.05 6.33 2.03
C VAL A 201 -7.28 6.56 2.90
N ARG A 202 -7.07 6.93 4.17
CA ARG A 202 -8.16 7.25 5.09
C ARG A 202 -9.02 8.41 4.56
N GLU A 203 -10.32 8.35 4.77
CA GLU A 203 -11.24 9.41 4.36
C GLU A 203 -10.83 10.75 4.98
N GLY A 204 -10.92 11.81 4.18
CA GLY A 204 -10.52 13.16 4.59
C GLY A 204 -9.04 13.49 4.39
N ILE A 205 -8.18 12.50 4.05
CA ILE A 205 -6.77 12.77 3.75
C ILE A 205 -6.64 13.19 2.28
N ALA A 206 -6.14 14.40 2.07
CA ALA A 206 -5.85 14.92 0.74
C ALA A 206 -4.46 14.46 0.27
N VAL A 207 -4.43 13.70 -0.81
CA VAL A 207 -3.19 13.26 -1.47
C VAL A 207 -3.16 13.84 -2.88
N ARG A 208 -2.13 14.63 -3.20
CA ARG A 208 -1.94 15.14 -4.56
C ARG A 208 -1.58 13.99 -5.49
N PRO A 209 -2.23 13.86 -6.66
CA PRO A 209 -1.89 12.81 -7.61
C PRO A 209 -0.48 13.01 -8.16
N LEU A 210 0.26 11.90 -8.33
CA LEU A 210 1.55 11.90 -9.01
C LEU A 210 1.39 12.07 -10.53
N LEU A 211 0.32 11.48 -11.07
CA LEU A 211 0.00 11.49 -12.49
C LEU A 211 -1.39 12.10 -12.69
N SER A 212 -1.56 12.85 -13.75
CA SER A 212 -2.86 13.32 -14.22
C SER A 212 -3.08 12.89 -15.67
N GLY A 213 -4.32 12.53 -16.01
CA GLY A 213 -4.61 12.06 -17.36
C GLY A 213 -6.00 11.46 -17.50
N GLY A 214 -6.15 10.52 -18.42
CA GLY A 214 -7.43 9.87 -18.66
C GLY A 214 -7.89 9.05 -17.46
N SER A 215 -9.07 9.37 -16.94
CA SER A 215 -9.67 8.72 -15.77
C SER A 215 -10.93 7.91 -16.10
N GLY A 216 -11.42 8.00 -17.35
CA GLY A 216 -12.71 7.42 -17.75
C GLY A 216 -13.94 8.22 -17.32
N VAL A 217 -13.76 9.25 -16.50
CA VAL A 217 -14.83 10.15 -16.02
C VAL A 217 -14.48 11.61 -16.27
N GLN A 218 -15.48 12.51 -16.24
CA GLN A 218 -15.31 13.97 -16.37
C GLN A 218 -14.52 14.37 -17.63
N THR A 219 -14.79 13.77 -18.78
CA THR A 219 -14.02 13.89 -20.03
C THR A 219 -13.81 15.33 -20.49
N TYR A 220 -14.72 16.24 -20.18
CA TYR A 220 -14.64 17.67 -20.57
C TYR A 220 -14.01 18.56 -19.50
N SER A 221 -13.69 18.02 -18.30
CA SER A 221 -13.02 18.79 -17.26
C SER A 221 -11.56 19.05 -17.64
N ARG A 222 -11.08 20.26 -17.38
CA ARG A 222 -9.65 20.60 -17.51
C ARG A 222 -8.82 20.11 -16.32
N ARG A 223 -9.49 19.77 -15.19
CA ARG A 223 -8.85 19.30 -13.98
C ARG A 223 -8.99 17.80 -13.87
N HIS A 224 -7.99 17.18 -13.29
CA HIS A 224 -8.05 15.76 -12.90
C HIS A 224 -9.13 15.59 -11.81
N PRO A 225 -9.85 14.46 -11.78
CA PRO A 225 -10.82 14.16 -10.72
C PRO A 225 -10.18 14.21 -9.33
N GLU A 226 -10.91 14.74 -8.36
CA GLU A 226 -10.44 14.86 -6.97
C GLU A 226 -10.98 13.73 -6.06
N GLN A 227 -11.93 12.95 -6.56
CA GLN A 227 -12.57 11.88 -5.78
C GLN A 227 -11.79 10.58 -5.84
N MET A 228 -11.58 9.98 -4.68
CA MET A 228 -11.03 8.64 -4.55
C MET A 228 -11.98 7.58 -5.13
N PRO A 229 -11.47 6.53 -5.71
CA PRO A 229 -10.06 6.22 -5.97
C PRO A 229 -9.52 6.86 -7.26
N THR A 230 -10.38 7.45 -8.08
CA THR A 230 -10.07 7.98 -9.42
C THR A 230 -9.00 9.07 -9.39
N ALA A 231 -8.95 9.84 -8.31
CA ALA A 231 -7.92 10.86 -8.10
C ALA A 231 -6.48 10.31 -8.21
N LEU A 232 -6.27 9.06 -7.82
CA LEU A 232 -4.94 8.43 -7.78
C LEU A 232 -4.75 7.35 -8.86
N GLU A 233 -5.76 7.13 -9.71
CA GLU A 233 -5.78 6.08 -10.76
C GLU A 233 -5.82 6.70 -12.16
N ALA A 234 -4.74 7.39 -12.56
CA ALA A 234 -4.64 7.92 -13.91
C ALA A 234 -4.27 6.82 -14.93
N GLY A 235 -4.96 6.83 -16.06
CA GLY A 235 -4.73 5.87 -17.14
C GLY A 235 -5.64 4.65 -17.11
N THR A 236 -5.32 3.66 -17.95
CA THR A 236 -6.04 2.38 -17.97
C THR A 236 -5.48 1.45 -16.92
N LEU A 237 -6.33 0.99 -16.02
CA LEU A 237 -5.92 0.03 -14.98
C LEU A 237 -5.53 -1.33 -15.59
N ASN A 238 -4.62 -2.03 -14.92
CA ASN A 238 -4.27 -3.42 -15.22
C ASN A 238 -5.37 -4.38 -14.74
N ALA A 239 -6.56 -4.34 -15.39
CA ALA A 239 -7.71 -5.11 -14.96
C ALA A 239 -7.43 -6.63 -14.89
N HIS A 240 -6.62 -7.15 -15.81
CA HIS A 240 -6.25 -8.57 -15.83
C HIS A 240 -5.38 -8.94 -14.61
N GLY A 241 -4.39 -8.12 -14.28
CA GLY A 241 -3.57 -8.30 -13.07
C GLY A 241 -4.39 -8.13 -11.79
N ILE A 242 -5.33 -7.16 -11.78
CA ILE A 242 -6.22 -6.92 -10.64
C ILE A 242 -7.17 -8.12 -10.42
N ALA A 243 -7.66 -8.76 -11.49
CA ALA A 243 -8.42 -10.01 -11.37
C ALA A 243 -7.61 -11.10 -10.66
N GLY A 244 -6.35 -11.28 -11.07
CA GLY A 244 -5.42 -12.19 -10.39
C GLY A 244 -5.14 -11.82 -8.94
N LEU A 245 -5.00 -10.53 -8.63
CA LEU A 245 -4.85 -10.05 -7.26
C LEU A 245 -6.10 -10.35 -6.42
N GLY A 246 -7.31 -10.15 -6.97
CA GLY A 246 -8.56 -10.49 -6.31
C GLY A 246 -8.69 -11.97 -5.98
N ALA A 247 -8.25 -12.85 -6.89
CA ALA A 247 -8.19 -14.29 -6.66
C ALA A 247 -7.14 -14.66 -5.59
N ALA A 248 -6.02 -13.94 -5.54
CA ALA A 248 -4.99 -14.13 -4.54
C ALA A 248 -5.46 -13.72 -3.13
N VAL A 249 -6.11 -12.57 -3.01
CA VAL A 249 -6.69 -12.12 -1.73
C VAL A 249 -7.77 -13.10 -1.25
N GLN A 250 -8.62 -13.60 -2.16
CA GLN A 250 -9.61 -14.63 -1.81
C GLN A 250 -8.93 -15.90 -1.29
N TYR A 251 -7.88 -16.37 -1.95
CA TYR A 251 -7.09 -17.52 -1.51
C TYR A 251 -6.49 -17.33 -0.10
N ILE A 252 -5.96 -16.14 0.21
CA ILE A 252 -5.44 -15.80 1.53
C ILE A 252 -6.55 -15.85 2.59
N ARG A 253 -7.73 -15.33 2.27
CA ARG A 253 -8.89 -15.34 3.18
C ARG A 253 -9.40 -16.76 3.45
N ASP A 254 -9.43 -17.61 2.43
CA ASP A 254 -9.91 -18.99 2.54
C ASP A 254 -8.97 -19.86 3.40
N ILE A 255 -7.67 -19.61 3.33
CA ILE A 255 -6.66 -20.32 4.14
C ILE A 255 -6.51 -19.71 5.54
N GLY A 256 -6.56 -18.39 5.63
CA GLY A 256 -6.27 -17.62 6.84
C GLY A 256 -4.81 -17.15 6.91
N ILE A 257 -4.63 -15.87 7.29
CA ILE A 257 -3.31 -15.24 7.42
C ILE A 257 -2.41 -15.97 8.41
N ASP A 258 -2.97 -16.42 9.54
CA ASP A 258 -2.23 -17.09 10.60
C ASP A 258 -1.65 -18.43 10.10
N VAL A 259 -2.41 -19.22 9.35
CA VAL A 259 -1.96 -20.48 8.75
C VAL A 259 -0.81 -20.24 7.76
N ILE A 260 -0.91 -19.17 6.97
CA ILE A 260 0.16 -18.79 6.01
C ILE A 260 1.41 -18.38 6.77
N ARG A 261 1.28 -17.57 7.81
CA ARG A 261 2.37 -17.10 8.66
C ARG A 261 3.08 -18.24 9.36
N GLU A 262 2.34 -19.16 10.00
CA GLU A 262 2.89 -20.33 10.66
C GLU A 262 3.71 -21.19 9.69
N LYS A 263 3.18 -21.44 8.50
CA LYS A 263 3.89 -22.18 7.47
C LYS A 263 5.18 -21.51 7.00
N GLU A 264 5.18 -20.16 6.84
CA GLU A 264 6.39 -19.42 6.48
C GLU A 264 7.43 -19.47 7.61
N GLN A 265 7.01 -19.39 8.88
CA GLN A 265 7.87 -19.54 10.05
C GLN A 265 8.49 -20.94 10.14
N ASP A 266 7.71 -21.99 9.93
CA ASP A 266 8.21 -23.36 9.91
C ASP A 266 9.27 -23.58 8.82
N LEU A 267 9.04 -23.03 7.63
CA LEU A 267 9.99 -23.09 6.53
C LEU A 267 11.28 -22.33 6.83
N MET A 268 11.17 -21.15 7.48
CA MET A 268 12.32 -20.37 7.90
C MET A 268 13.16 -21.13 8.94
N LEU A 269 12.51 -21.72 9.95
CA LEU A 269 13.19 -22.54 10.98
C LEU A 269 13.87 -23.78 10.37
N SER A 270 13.25 -24.41 9.37
CA SER A 270 13.85 -25.52 8.62
C SER A 270 15.14 -25.12 7.89
N LEU A 271 15.20 -23.88 7.35
CA LEU A 271 16.40 -23.35 6.68
C LEU A 271 17.58 -23.11 7.65
N ILE A 272 17.31 -22.79 8.91
CA ILE A 272 18.36 -22.56 9.93
C ILE A 272 19.09 -23.88 10.28
N HIS A 273 18.48 -25.04 10.02
CA HIS A 273 19.03 -26.35 10.33
C HIS A 273 19.71 -27.05 9.13
N ILE A 274 19.81 -26.41 7.98
CA ILE A 274 20.54 -26.86 6.80
C ILE A 274 21.94 -26.24 6.77
#